data_6583c4975c6df85732b623ccadf529dc
#
_entry.id   6583c4975c6df85732b623ccadf529dc
#
_cell.length_a   1.000
_cell.length_b   1.000
_cell.length_c   1.000
_cell.angle_alpha   90.00
_cell.angle_beta   90.00
_cell.angle_gamma   90.00
#
_symmetry.space_group_name_H-M   'P 1'
#
loop_
_entity.id
_entity.type
_entity.pdbx_description
1 polymer ?
#
loop_
_entity_poly.entity_id
_entity_poly.type
_entity_poly.pdbx_seq_one_letter_code
_entity_poly.pdbx_strand_id
1 'polypeptide(L)' 'MANPMAAQAFAADGDLVRLRDEIAMHTLNAMVIAGGWGYTDGDGKRHNYKSMEELSNASYRFADEMLKARERR' A
#
# COMPACT_ATOMS: atom_id res chain seq x y z
N MET A 1 27.71 -18.55 14.59
CA MET A 1 27.14 -17.29 14.99
C MET A 1 26.52 -16.59 13.77
N ALA A 2 25.30 -16.14 13.88
CA ALA A 2 24.64 -15.48 12.75
C ALA A 2 25.32 -14.16 12.38
N ASN A 3 25.45 -13.90 11.10
CA ASN A 3 25.99 -12.65 10.61
C ASN A 3 25.01 -11.51 10.98
N PRO A 4 25.44 -10.50 11.78
CA PRO A 4 24.54 -9.41 12.17
C PRO A 4 23.94 -8.66 10.98
N MET A 5 24.67 -8.51 9.89
CA MET A 5 24.15 -7.85 8.68
C MET A 5 23.06 -8.68 8.01
N ALA A 6 23.20 -10.00 7.99
CA ALA A 6 22.16 -10.87 7.45
C ALA A 6 20.88 -10.81 8.30
N ALA A 7 21.04 -10.80 9.64
CA ALA A 7 19.92 -10.68 10.56
C ALA A 7 19.20 -9.34 10.38
N GLN A 8 19.95 -8.26 10.21
CA GLN A 8 19.38 -6.93 9.96
C GLN A 8 18.64 -6.86 8.62
N ALA A 9 19.17 -7.52 7.58
CA ALA A 9 18.52 -7.58 6.27
C ALA A 9 17.16 -8.28 6.37
N PHE A 10 17.10 -9.42 7.09
CA PHE A 10 15.84 -10.12 7.32
C PHE A 10 14.85 -9.27 8.10
N ALA A 11 15.31 -8.60 9.15
CA ALA A 11 14.46 -7.71 9.95
C ALA A 11 13.92 -6.56 9.11
N ALA A 12 14.78 -5.96 8.26
CA ALA A 12 14.37 -4.88 7.37
C ALA A 12 13.32 -5.34 6.36
N ASP A 13 13.49 -6.54 5.77
CA ASP A 13 12.52 -7.10 4.84
C ASP A 13 11.20 -7.40 5.53
N GLY A 14 11.24 -7.97 6.75
CA GLY A 14 10.05 -8.22 7.55
C GLY A 14 9.34 -6.93 7.94
N ASP A 15 10.09 -5.89 8.30
CA ASP A 15 9.55 -4.58 8.63
C ASP A 15 8.89 -3.94 7.41
N LEU A 16 9.45 -4.09 6.22
CA LEU A 16 8.86 -3.55 4.99
C LEU A 16 7.55 -4.27 4.65
N VAL A 17 7.49 -5.58 4.80
CA VAL A 17 6.26 -6.34 4.58
C VAL A 17 5.17 -5.88 5.54
N ARG A 18 5.49 -5.79 6.84
CA ARG A 18 4.55 -5.33 7.85
C ARG A 18 4.10 -3.89 7.58
N LEU A 19 5.03 -3.00 7.24
CA LEU A 19 4.71 -1.61 6.96
C LEU A 19 3.79 -1.49 5.74
N ARG A 20 4.05 -2.26 4.70
CA ARG A 20 3.20 -2.31 3.52
C ARG A 20 1.78 -2.72 3.88
N ASP A 21 1.64 -3.78 4.67
CA ASP A 21 0.34 -4.26 5.12
C ASP A 21 -0.39 -3.21 5.98
N GLU A 22 0.32 -2.56 6.89
CA GLU A 22 -0.27 -1.52 7.75
C GLU A 22 -0.77 -0.34 6.94
N ILE A 23 0.01 0.14 5.98
CA ILE A 23 -0.39 1.23 5.11
C ILE A 23 -1.63 0.83 4.30
N ALA A 24 -1.63 -0.37 3.73
CA ALA A 24 -2.75 -0.87 2.97
C ALA A 24 -4.02 -0.96 3.82
N MET A 25 -3.91 -1.43 5.06
CA MET A 25 -5.02 -1.53 6.00
C MET A 25 -5.61 -0.17 6.32
N HIS A 26 -4.77 0.83 6.59
CA HIS A 26 -5.22 2.19 6.86
C HIS A 26 -5.90 2.81 5.64
N THR A 27 -5.35 2.60 4.47
CA THR A 27 -5.92 3.10 3.22
C THR A 27 -7.27 2.45 2.94
N LEU A 28 -7.35 1.13 3.07
CA LEU A 28 -8.59 0.39 2.86
C LEU A 28 -9.68 0.85 3.83
N ASN A 29 -9.33 1.03 5.10
CA ASN A 29 -10.24 1.50 6.11
C ASN A 29 -10.84 2.87 5.73
N ALA A 30 -9.99 3.79 5.28
CA ALA A 30 -10.44 5.12 4.84
C ALA A 30 -11.38 5.02 3.63
N MET A 31 -11.08 4.15 2.68
CA MET A 31 -11.94 3.94 1.49
C MET A 31 -13.31 3.39 1.89
N VAL A 32 -13.34 2.43 2.80
CA VAL A 32 -14.59 1.82 3.27
C VAL A 32 -15.44 2.84 4.03
N ILE A 33 -14.82 3.62 4.91
CA ILE A 33 -15.52 4.67 5.67
C ILE A 33 -16.09 5.73 4.73
N ALA A 34 -15.36 6.06 3.66
CA ALA A 34 -15.82 7.03 2.65
C ALA A 34 -16.96 6.50 1.77
N GLY A 35 -17.31 5.23 1.88
CA GLY A 35 -18.36 4.60 1.08
C GLY A 35 -17.89 4.12 -0.28
N GLY A 36 -16.59 3.96 -0.45
CA GLY A 36 -15.97 3.52 -1.69
C GLY A 36 -14.93 4.53 -2.19
N TRP A 37 -14.26 4.18 -3.24
CA TRP A 37 -13.21 5.03 -3.82
C TRP A 37 -13.06 4.75 -5.32
N GLY A 38 -12.27 5.56 -5.97
CA GLY A 38 -12.01 5.40 -7.40
C GLY A 38 -10.89 6.30 -7.88
N TYR A 39 -10.78 6.46 -9.18
CA TYR A 39 -9.76 7.30 -9.80
C TYR A 39 -10.32 7.98 -11.05
N THR A 40 -9.69 9.07 -11.44
CA THR A 40 -10.02 9.77 -12.69
C THR A 40 -8.90 9.47 -13.70
N ASP A 41 -9.27 9.02 -14.90
CA ASP A 41 -8.31 8.68 -15.92
C ASP A 41 -7.79 9.93 -16.67
N GLY A 42 -6.89 9.72 -17.64
CA GLY A 42 -6.31 10.80 -18.42
C GLY A 42 -7.31 11.58 -19.28
N ASP A 43 -8.47 11.01 -19.57
CA ASP A 43 -9.55 11.66 -20.30
C ASP A 43 -10.53 12.39 -19.40
N GLY A 44 -10.28 12.42 -18.11
CA GLY A 44 -11.15 13.06 -17.12
C GLY A 44 -12.34 12.23 -16.70
N LYS A 45 -12.38 10.95 -17.09
CA LYS A 45 -13.49 10.07 -16.75
C LYS A 45 -13.27 9.40 -15.40
N ARG A 46 -14.28 9.41 -14.56
CA ARG A 46 -14.24 8.80 -13.23
C ARG A 46 -14.53 7.31 -13.30
N HIS A 47 -13.67 6.53 -12.65
CA HIS A 47 -13.81 5.09 -12.47
C HIS A 47 -13.87 4.76 -10.98
N ASN A 48 -14.96 4.15 -10.55
CA ASN A 48 -15.12 3.74 -9.16
C ASN A 48 -14.77 2.27 -9.00
N TYR A 49 -14.10 1.94 -7.91
CA TYR A 49 -13.82 0.53 -7.57
C TYR A 49 -15.14 -0.15 -7.18
N LYS A 50 -15.40 -1.30 -7.78
CA LYS A 50 -16.71 -1.97 -7.69
C LYS A 50 -16.71 -3.20 -6.80
N SER A 51 -15.56 -3.67 -6.36
CA SER A 51 -15.45 -4.91 -5.60
C SER A 51 -14.45 -4.78 -4.47
N MET A 52 -14.55 -5.70 -3.51
CA MET A 52 -13.57 -5.79 -2.43
C MET A 52 -12.18 -6.09 -2.97
N GLU A 53 -12.10 -6.87 -4.03
CA GLU A 53 -10.82 -7.17 -4.69
C GLU A 53 -10.18 -5.91 -5.25
N GLU A 54 -10.93 -5.08 -5.97
CA GLU A 54 -10.43 -3.83 -6.53
C GLU A 54 -9.97 -2.86 -5.44
N LEU A 55 -10.73 -2.72 -4.36
CA LEU A 55 -10.36 -1.88 -3.23
C LEU A 55 -9.10 -2.40 -2.54
N SER A 56 -9.00 -3.70 -2.33
CA SER A 56 -7.84 -4.31 -1.69
C SER A 56 -6.58 -4.12 -2.55
N ASN A 57 -6.69 -4.34 -3.85
CA ASN A 57 -5.57 -4.14 -4.77
C ASN A 57 -5.14 -2.67 -4.81
N ALA A 58 -6.08 -1.74 -4.81
CA ALA A 58 -5.79 -0.31 -4.77
C ALA A 58 -5.07 0.07 -3.47
N SER A 59 -5.48 -0.51 -2.35
CA SER A 59 -4.86 -0.25 -1.04
C SER A 59 -3.38 -0.63 -1.06
N TYR A 60 -3.03 -1.77 -1.63
CA TYR A 60 -1.63 -2.18 -1.75
C TYR A 60 -0.85 -1.33 -2.74
N ARG A 61 -1.48 -0.86 -3.81
CA ARG A 61 -0.82 0.09 -4.73
C ARG A 61 -0.52 1.41 -4.03
N PHE A 62 -1.40 1.92 -3.19
CA PHE A 62 -1.12 3.10 -2.36
C PHE A 62 0.06 2.85 -1.41
N ALA A 63 0.09 1.68 -0.79
CA ALA A 63 1.20 1.31 0.09
C ALA A 63 2.52 1.31 -0.67
N ASP A 64 2.55 0.71 -1.86
CA ASP A 64 3.75 0.66 -2.69
C ASP A 64 4.21 2.07 -3.10
N GLU A 65 3.29 2.95 -3.47
CA GLU A 65 3.63 4.33 -3.83
C GLU A 65 4.15 5.12 -2.63
N MET A 66 3.60 4.91 -1.46
CA MET A 66 4.09 5.57 -0.24
C MET A 66 5.50 5.11 0.12
N LEU A 67 5.78 3.82 -0.02
CA LEU A 67 7.13 3.29 0.22
C LEU A 67 8.13 3.84 -0.79
N LYS A 68 7.74 3.98 -2.06
CA LYS A 68 8.57 4.62 -3.08
C LYS A 68 8.81 6.09 -2.78
N ALA A 69 7.79 6.81 -2.36
CA ALA A 69 7.91 8.22 -1.99
C ALA A 69 8.89 8.41 -0.84
N ARG A 70 8.89 7.49 0.11
CA ARG A 70 9.82 7.49 1.23
C ARG A 70 11.27 7.36 0.78
N GLU A 71 11.53 6.58 -0.27
CA GLU A 71 12.86 6.39 -0.82
C GLU A 71 13.36 7.59 -1.63
N ARG A 72 12.45 8.39 -2.18
CA ARG A 72 12.80 9.53 -3.04
C ARG A 72 13.28 10.76 -2.28
N ARG A 73 13.41 10.67 -0.99
CA ARG A 73 13.92 11.78 -0.17
C ARG A 73 15.38 12.08 -0.45
#